data_8b20c0c05b2e62bb9dc287de078579af
#
_entry.id   8b20c0c05b2e62bb9dc287de078579af
#
_cell.length_a   1.000
_cell.length_b   1.000
_cell.length_c   1.000
_cell.angle_alpha   90.00
_cell.angle_beta   90.00
_cell.angle_gamma   90.00
#
_symmetry.space_group_name_H-M   'P 1'
#
loop_
_entity.id
_entity.type
_entity.pdbx_description
1 polymer ?
#
loop_
_entity_poly.entity_id
_entity_poly.type
_entity_poly.pdbx_seq_one_letter_code
_entity_poly.pdbx_strand_id
1 'polypeptide(L)'
;MMHEIWWSLPLTLIVFFLARRLAARFKFPLLNPLLVAMVVIIPFLLLTGISYERYFAGSKVLNDLLQPAVVALAFPLYEQLHQIRARWKSIITICFIGSCVAMITGTTVALLMGATPQIAASILPKSVTTPIAMAVSGSIGGIPAISAVCVIFVGILGAV
;
A
#
# COMPACT_ATOMS: atom_id res chain seq x y z
N MET A 1 -19.68 -18.08 2.91
CA MET A 1 -18.26 -17.85 2.61
C MET A 1 -17.90 -18.15 1.16
N MET A 2 -18.20 -19.33 0.58
CA MET A 2 -17.82 -19.62 -0.82
C MET A 2 -18.56 -18.74 -1.85
N HIS A 3 -19.78 -18.33 -1.58
CA HIS A 3 -20.58 -17.49 -2.49
C HIS A 3 -20.00 -16.07 -2.65
N GLU A 4 -19.33 -15.54 -1.65
CA GLU A 4 -18.74 -14.20 -1.66
C GLU A 4 -17.47 -14.13 -2.52
N ILE A 5 -16.70 -15.22 -2.61
CA ILE A 5 -15.48 -15.32 -3.41
C ILE A 5 -15.80 -15.23 -4.91
N TRP A 6 -16.94 -15.79 -5.32
CA TRP A 6 -17.32 -15.87 -6.74
C TRP A 6 -17.59 -14.53 -7.41
N TRP A 7 -17.93 -13.49 -6.66
CA TRP A 7 -18.21 -12.19 -7.24
C TRP A 7 -17.14 -11.13 -6.89
N SER A 8 -16.60 -11.11 -5.66
CA SER A 8 -15.65 -10.06 -5.23
C SER A 8 -14.28 -10.21 -5.89
N LEU A 9 -13.78 -11.45 -6.03
CA LEU A 9 -12.49 -11.72 -6.66
C LEU A 9 -12.51 -11.39 -8.17
N PRO A 10 -13.48 -11.87 -8.98
CA PRO A 10 -13.59 -11.47 -10.38
C PRO A 10 -13.80 -9.96 -10.54
N LEU A 11 -14.63 -9.33 -9.71
CA LEU A 11 -14.87 -7.90 -9.74
C LEU A 11 -13.55 -7.13 -9.57
N THR A 12 -12.76 -7.46 -8.54
CA THR A 12 -11.47 -6.82 -8.28
C THR A 12 -10.51 -6.98 -9.45
N LEU A 13 -10.39 -8.19 -10.00
CA LEU A 13 -9.52 -8.48 -11.12
C LEU A 13 -9.95 -7.73 -12.39
N ILE A 14 -11.24 -7.76 -12.72
CA ILE A 14 -11.78 -7.07 -13.91
C ILE A 14 -11.54 -5.56 -13.81
N VAL A 15 -11.89 -4.96 -12.66
CA VAL A 15 -11.69 -3.52 -12.45
C VAL A 15 -10.20 -3.16 -12.52
N PHE A 16 -9.32 -3.96 -11.93
CA PHE A 16 -7.88 -3.73 -11.99
C PHE A 16 -7.34 -3.85 -13.43
N PHE A 17 -7.74 -4.86 -14.19
CA PHE A 17 -7.30 -5.01 -15.58
C PHE A 17 -7.83 -3.89 -16.48
N LEU A 18 -9.06 -3.45 -16.28
CA LEU A 18 -9.61 -2.29 -16.98
C LEU A 18 -8.86 -1.00 -16.61
N ALA A 19 -8.61 -0.78 -15.33
CA ALA A 19 -7.81 0.36 -14.84
C ALA A 19 -6.40 0.35 -15.44
N ARG A 20 -5.75 -0.81 -15.49
CA ARG A 20 -4.43 -0.99 -16.11
C ARG A 20 -4.46 -0.67 -17.63
N ARG A 21 -5.49 -1.14 -18.33
CA ARG A 21 -5.66 -0.82 -19.76
C ARG A 21 -5.87 0.67 -19.98
N LEU A 22 -6.68 1.30 -19.14
CA LEU A 22 -6.95 2.73 -19.19
C LEU A 22 -5.67 3.54 -18.93
N ALA A 23 -4.91 3.20 -17.90
CA ALA A 23 -3.63 3.82 -17.57
C ALA A 23 -2.60 3.69 -18.70
N ALA A 24 -2.51 2.51 -19.31
CA ALA A 24 -1.63 2.26 -20.46
C ALA A 24 -1.99 3.10 -21.70
N ARG A 25 -3.29 3.40 -21.88
CA ARG A 25 -3.76 4.17 -23.03
C ARG A 25 -3.51 5.67 -22.90
N PHE A 26 -3.70 6.22 -21.69
CA PHE A 26 -3.63 7.67 -21.48
C PHE A 26 -2.26 8.15 -21.01
N LYS A 27 -1.34 7.26 -20.60
CA LYS A 27 0.03 7.57 -20.12
C LYS A 27 0.10 8.77 -19.15
N PHE A 28 -0.96 8.98 -18.37
CA PHE A 28 -1.03 10.08 -17.42
C PHE A 28 -0.52 9.58 -16.05
N PRO A 29 0.45 10.25 -15.41
CA PRO A 29 1.05 9.78 -14.16
C PRO A 29 0.04 9.55 -13.03
N LEU A 30 -1.02 10.39 -12.98
CA LEU A 30 -2.09 10.28 -11.99
C LEU A 30 -3.07 9.11 -12.25
N LEU A 31 -3.06 8.52 -13.45
CA LEU A 31 -3.86 7.34 -13.78
C LEU A 31 -3.16 6.04 -13.33
N ASN A 32 -2.70 6.01 -12.08
CA ASN A 32 -2.20 4.78 -11.48
C ASN A 32 -3.33 3.75 -11.42
N PRO A 33 -3.15 2.52 -11.97
CA PRO A 33 -4.18 1.49 -11.98
C PRO A 33 -4.78 1.19 -10.61
N LEU A 34 -3.99 1.29 -9.56
CA LEU A 34 -4.42 1.08 -8.19
C LEU A 34 -5.41 2.18 -7.74
N LEU A 35 -5.08 3.44 -8.03
CA LEU A 35 -5.94 4.58 -7.69
C LEU A 35 -7.27 4.49 -8.44
N VAL A 36 -7.23 4.22 -9.74
CA VAL A 36 -8.44 4.07 -10.57
C VAL A 36 -9.31 2.93 -10.04
N ALA A 37 -8.71 1.78 -9.71
CA ALA A 37 -9.44 0.65 -9.14
C ALA A 37 -10.12 1.03 -7.81
N MET A 38 -9.43 1.75 -6.91
CA MET A 38 -10.01 2.23 -5.65
C MET A 38 -11.19 3.18 -5.89
N VAL A 39 -11.02 4.17 -6.78
CA VAL A 39 -12.07 5.15 -7.11
C VAL A 39 -13.29 4.50 -7.74
N VAL A 40 -13.15 3.36 -8.39
CA VAL A 40 -14.28 2.60 -8.95
C VAL A 40 -14.91 1.68 -7.92
N ILE A 41 -14.11 0.91 -7.18
CA ILE A 41 -14.62 -0.11 -6.25
C ILE A 41 -15.29 0.52 -5.03
N ILE A 42 -14.72 1.60 -4.45
CA ILE A 42 -15.28 2.22 -3.25
C ILE A 42 -16.69 2.76 -3.49
N PRO A 43 -16.97 3.61 -4.51
CA PRO A 43 -18.32 4.05 -4.79
C PRO A 43 -19.26 2.91 -5.17
N PHE A 44 -18.76 1.90 -5.90
CA PHE A 44 -19.57 0.72 -6.24
C PHE A 44 -20.05 -0.01 -4.98
N LEU A 45 -19.21 -0.24 -3.99
CA LEU A 45 -19.60 -0.87 -2.72
C LEU A 45 -20.59 0.00 -1.93
N LEU A 46 -20.39 1.32 -1.92
CA LEU A 46 -21.28 2.26 -1.26
C LEU A 46 -22.67 2.29 -1.89
N LEU A 47 -22.75 2.30 -3.22
CA LEU A 47 -24.02 2.32 -3.97
C LEU A 47 -24.78 1.00 -3.87
N THR A 48 -24.07 -0.13 -3.82
CA THR A 48 -24.68 -1.46 -3.68
C THR A 48 -25.00 -1.84 -2.24
N GLY A 49 -24.57 -1.02 -1.25
CA GLY A 49 -24.82 -1.29 0.17
C GLY A 49 -24.08 -2.52 0.69
N ILE A 50 -23.07 -2.98 -0.02
CA ILE A 50 -22.27 -4.15 0.36
C ILE A 50 -21.27 -3.71 1.42
N SER A 51 -21.29 -4.37 2.60
CA SER A 51 -20.32 -4.07 3.65
C SER A 51 -18.90 -4.46 3.23
N TYR A 52 -17.92 -3.66 3.66
CA TYR A 52 -16.51 -3.93 3.43
C TYR A 52 -16.09 -5.33 3.89
N GLU A 53 -16.63 -5.81 5.00
CA GLU A 53 -16.33 -7.13 5.55
C GLU A 53 -16.71 -8.26 4.59
N ARG A 54 -17.86 -8.15 3.93
CA ARG A 54 -18.30 -9.13 2.91
C ARG A 54 -17.38 -9.11 1.68
N TYR A 55 -17.04 -7.94 1.20
CA TYR A 55 -16.11 -7.78 0.08
C TYR A 55 -14.73 -8.34 0.44
N PHE A 56 -14.20 -8.01 1.62
CA PHE A 56 -12.91 -8.47 2.09
C PHE A 56 -12.86 -9.98 2.29
N ALA A 57 -13.93 -10.57 2.84
CA ALA A 57 -14.02 -12.04 3.02
C ALA A 57 -13.92 -12.79 1.69
N GLY A 58 -14.52 -12.27 0.62
CA GLY A 58 -14.40 -12.85 -0.71
C GLY A 58 -13.06 -12.56 -1.41
N SER A 59 -12.40 -11.46 -1.09
CA SER A 59 -11.09 -11.09 -1.63
C SER A 59 -9.91 -11.57 -0.77
N LYS A 60 -10.17 -12.31 0.30
CA LYS A 60 -9.15 -12.80 1.24
C LYS A 60 -8.03 -13.58 0.54
N VAL A 61 -8.37 -14.37 -0.48
CA VAL A 61 -7.38 -15.12 -1.28
C VAL A 61 -6.31 -14.19 -1.88
N LEU A 62 -6.70 -13.01 -2.39
CA LEU A 62 -5.75 -12.02 -2.91
C LEU A 62 -4.86 -11.46 -1.80
N ASN A 63 -5.43 -11.23 -0.62
CA ASN A 63 -4.66 -10.79 0.54
C ASN A 63 -3.67 -11.86 1.01
N ASP A 64 -4.07 -13.12 1.04
CA ASP A 64 -3.20 -14.24 1.44
C ASP A 64 -2.06 -14.47 0.43
N LEU A 65 -2.27 -14.18 -0.86
CA LEU A 65 -1.24 -14.21 -1.90
C LEU A 65 -0.20 -13.08 -1.75
N LEU A 66 -0.47 -12.07 -0.95
CA LEU A 66 0.46 -10.95 -0.73
C LEU A 66 1.77 -11.42 -0.09
N GLN A 67 1.70 -12.35 0.87
CA GLN A 67 2.88 -12.90 1.55
C GLN A 67 3.80 -13.68 0.59
N PRO A 68 3.33 -14.68 -0.17
CA PRO A 68 4.18 -15.35 -1.15
C PRO A 68 4.67 -14.42 -2.26
N ALA A 69 3.89 -13.40 -2.64
CA ALA A 69 4.34 -12.38 -3.60
C ALA A 69 5.54 -11.58 -3.07
N VAL A 70 5.53 -11.21 -1.79
CA VAL A 70 6.68 -10.54 -1.14
C VAL A 70 7.91 -11.46 -1.11
N VAL A 71 7.72 -12.76 -0.82
CA VAL A 71 8.82 -13.73 -0.87
C VAL A 71 9.39 -13.87 -2.29
N ALA A 72 8.54 -13.83 -3.32
CA ALA A 72 8.98 -13.88 -4.72
C ALA A 72 9.88 -12.71 -5.11
N LEU A 73 9.78 -11.55 -4.44
CA LEU A 73 10.70 -10.41 -4.64
C LEU A 73 12.13 -10.71 -4.17
N ALA A 74 12.36 -11.77 -3.43
CA ALA A 74 13.71 -12.22 -3.08
C ALA A 74 14.52 -12.65 -4.30
N PHE A 75 13.86 -13.15 -5.37
CA PHE A 75 14.55 -13.61 -6.57
C PHE A 75 15.30 -12.46 -7.32
N PRO A 76 14.65 -11.35 -7.71
CA PRO A 76 15.37 -10.23 -8.33
C PRO A 76 16.40 -9.60 -7.38
N LEU A 77 16.16 -9.64 -6.05
CA LEU A 77 17.15 -9.20 -5.07
C LEU A 77 18.40 -10.11 -5.08
N TYR A 78 18.21 -11.42 -5.22
CA TYR A 78 19.28 -12.39 -5.32
C TYR A 78 20.12 -12.19 -6.61
N GLU A 79 19.49 -11.92 -7.74
CA GLU A 79 20.19 -11.62 -8.99
C GLU A 79 21.11 -10.40 -8.87
N GLN A 80 20.72 -9.41 -8.04
CA GLN A 80 21.51 -8.21 -7.80
C GLN A 80 22.43 -8.29 -6.57
N LEU A 81 22.52 -9.47 -5.95
CA LEU A 81 23.26 -9.67 -4.71
C LEU A 81 24.74 -9.26 -4.81
N HIS A 82 25.37 -9.46 -5.96
CA HIS A 82 26.75 -9.06 -6.19
C HIS A 82 26.94 -7.53 -6.07
N GLN A 83 26.04 -6.76 -6.67
CA GLN A 83 26.06 -5.29 -6.58
C GLN A 83 25.74 -4.79 -5.17
N ILE A 84 24.79 -5.44 -4.51
CA ILE A 84 24.39 -5.11 -3.14
C ILE A 84 25.56 -5.38 -2.18
N ARG A 85 26.26 -6.53 -2.31
CA ARG A 85 27.43 -6.86 -1.50
C ARG A 85 28.58 -5.88 -1.70
N ALA A 86 28.79 -5.38 -2.91
CA ALA A 86 29.86 -4.42 -3.19
C ALA A 86 29.63 -3.07 -2.48
N ARG A 87 28.37 -2.68 -2.27
CA ARG A 87 28.00 -1.35 -1.72
C ARG A 87 27.08 -1.41 -0.49
N TRP A 88 27.05 -2.53 0.23
CA TRP A 88 26.09 -2.77 1.31
C TRP A 88 26.13 -1.71 2.41
N LYS A 89 27.33 -1.21 2.77
CA LYS A 89 27.48 -0.16 3.80
C LYS A 89 26.77 1.12 3.37
N SER A 90 27.01 1.58 2.14
CA SER A 90 26.35 2.78 1.60
C SER A 90 24.84 2.61 1.50
N ILE A 91 24.38 1.45 1.04
CA ILE A 91 22.95 1.16 0.90
C ILE A 91 22.28 1.20 2.28
N ILE A 92 22.81 0.50 3.28
CA ILE A 92 22.24 0.49 4.63
C ILE A 92 22.25 1.89 5.24
N THR A 93 23.35 2.63 5.13
CA THR A 93 23.46 3.98 5.68
C THR A 93 22.45 4.92 5.04
N ILE A 94 22.32 4.91 3.73
CA ILE A 94 21.37 5.77 3.01
C ILE A 94 19.92 5.39 3.36
N CYS A 95 19.60 4.10 3.38
CA CYS A 95 18.26 3.63 3.77
C CYS A 95 17.93 4.01 5.22
N PHE A 96 18.87 3.85 6.13
CA PHE A 96 18.67 4.21 7.54
C PHE A 96 18.46 5.72 7.73
N ILE A 97 19.34 6.54 7.17
CA ILE A 97 19.22 8.01 7.23
C ILE A 97 17.93 8.46 6.54
N GLY A 98 17.64 7.95 5.34
CA GLY A 98 16.44 8.30 4.60
C GLY A 98 15.15 7.95 5.34
N SER A 99 15.08 6.78 5.96
CA SER A 99 13.91 6.39 6.76
C SER A 99 13.77 7.22 8.04
N CYS A 100 14.86 7.52 8.74
CA CYS A 100 14.82 8.40 9.91
C CYS A 100 14.32 9.81 9.52
N VAL A 101 14.87 10.40 8.48
CA VAL A 101 14.44 11.72 7.98
C VAL A 101 12.97 11.69 7.58
N ALA A 102 12.54 10.68 6.83
CA ALA A 102 11.15 10.56 6.40
C ALA A 102 10.16 10.40 7.57
N MET A 103 10.52 9.62 8.60
CA MET A 103 9.72 9.46 9.80
C MET A 103 9.64 10.76 10.61
N ILE A 104 10.79 11.39 10.90
CA ILE A 104 10.85 12.62 11.69
C ILE A 104 10.09 13.74 10.98
N THR A 105 10.37 14.01 9.71
CA THR A 105 9.72 15.08 8.96
C THR A 105 8.22 14.85 8.83
N GLY A 106 7.80 13.65 8.46
CA GLY A 106 6.38 13.33 8.31
C GLY A 106 5.60 13.45 9.61
N THR A 107 6.15 12.95 10.71
CA THR A 107 5.51 13.04 12.03
C THR A 107 5.48 14.47 12.56
N THR A 108 6.59 15.21 12.40
CA THR A 108 6.67 16.61 12.83
C THR A 108 5.65 17.48 12.07
N VAL A 109 5.57 17.34 10.76
CA VAL A 109 4.59 18.09 9.95
C VAL A 109 3.17 17.73 10.37
N ALA A 110 2.86 16.47 10.58
CA ALA A 110 1.52 16.05 11.02
C ALA A 110 1.15 16.66 12.38
N LEU A 111 2.06 16.65 13.35
CA LEU A 111 1.85 17.25 14.67
C LEU A 111 1.69 18.78 14.59
N LEU A 112 2.48 19.47 13.78
CA LEU A 112 2.36 20.91 13.56
C LEU A 112 1.02 21.30 12.92
N MET A 113 0.46 20.41 12.08
CA MET A 113 -0.87 20.58 11.50
C MET A 113 -2.00 20.23 12.48
N GLY A 114 -1.69 19.88 13.72
CA GLY A 114 -2.69 19.58 14.75
C GLY A 114 -3.18 18.13 14.75
N ALA A 115 -2.45 17.20 14.13
CA ALA A 115 -2.80 15.80 14.20
C ALA A 115 -2.68 15.26 15.63
N THR A 116 -3.62 14.40 16.02
CA THR A 116 -3.53 13.71 17.30
C THR A 116 -2.33 12.75 17.32
N PRO A 117 -1.79 12.44 18.51
CA PRO A 117 -0.69 11.46 18.62
C PRO A 117 -0.99 10.13 17.94
N GLN A 118 -2.25 9.70 17.94
CA GLN A 118 -2.72 8.49 17.30
C GLN A 118 -2.63 8.57 15.77
N ILE A 119 -2.96 9.72 15.19
CA ILE A 119 -2.79 9.96 13.73
C ILE A 119 -1.31 10.05 13.39
N ALA A 120 -0.50 10.74 14.21
CA ALA A 120 0.94 10.82 14.01
C ALA A 120 1.60 9.43 14.02
N ALA A 121 1.21 8.55 14.96
CA ALA A 121 1.64 7.15 15.02
C ALA A 121 1.21 6.37 13.75
N SER A 122 0.05 6.68 13.18
CA SER A 122 -0.44 6.06 11.94
C SER A 122 0.38 6.46 10.71
N ILE A 123 0.89 7.68 10.66
CA ILE A 123 1.67 8.22 9.54
C ILE A 123 3.15 7.79 9.62
N LEU A 124 3.64 7.46 10.81
CA LEU A 124 5.04 7.13 11.04
C LEU A 124 5.57 6.04 10.10
N PRO A 125 4.89 4.89 9.89
CA PRO A 125 5.34 3.84 9.00
C PRO A 125 4.98 4.05 7.51
N LYS A 126 4.66 5.27 7.07
CA LYS A 126 4.21 5.56 5.70
C LYS A 126 5.18 5.21 4.56
N SER A 127 6.44 4.96 4.88
CA SER A 127 7.52 4.71 3.90
C SER A 127 7.87 3.23 3.73
N VAL A 128 7.06 2.33 4.26
CA VAL A 128 7.19 0.87 4.08
C VAL A 128 5.99 0.32 3.30
N THR A 129 5.97 -0.99 3.04
CA THR A 129 4.83 -1.63 2.34
C THR A 129 3.57 -1.61 3.19
N THR A 130 2.41 -1.52 2.56
CA THR A 130 1.11 -1.41 3.24
C THR A 130 0.88 -2.44 4.35
N PRO A 131 1.15 -3.75 4.17
CA PRO A 131 0.94 -4.73 5.24
C PRO A 131 1.83 -4.48 6.46
N ILE A 132 3.10 -4.11 6.22
CA ILE A 132 4.05 -3.81 7.30
C ILE A 132 3.64 -2.51 8.01
N ALA A 133 3.25 -1.48 7.26
CA ALA A 133 2.76 -0.23 7.83
C ALA A 133 1.55 -0.44 8.75
N MET A 134 0.59 -1.25 8.32
CA MET A 134 -0.60 -1.58 9.12
C MET A 134 -0.23 -2.33 10.41
N ALA A 135 0.67 -3.32 10.33
CA ALA A 135 1.10 -4.09 11.49
C ALA A 135 1.87 -3.21 12.50
N VAL A 136 2.81 -2.39 12.02
CA VAL A 136 3.58 -1.48 12.87
C VAL A 136 2.68 -0.43 13.50
N SER A 137 1.80 0.20 12.72
CA SER A 137 0.85 1.19 13.22
C SER A 137 -0.04 0.63 14.33
N GLY A 138 -0.57 -0.58 14.14
CA GLY A 138 -1.37 -1.25 15.17
C GLY A 138 -0.60 -1.52 16.46
N SER A 139 0.69 -1.85 16.37
CA SER A 139 1.54 -2.12 17.55
C SER A 139 1.93 -0.87 18.33
N ILE A 140 2.00 0.31 17.69
CA ILE A 140 2.38 1.58 18.33
C ILE A 140 1.18 2.47 18.68
N GLY A 141 -0.04 1.94 18.63
CA GLY A 141 -1.26 2.66 18.99
C GLY A 141 -1.81 3.58 17.91
N GLY A 142 -1.38 3.42 16.66
CA GLY A 142 -1.97 4.10 15.49
C GLY A 142 -3.19 3.36 14.94
N ILE A 143 -3.77 3.91 13.89
CA ILE A 143 -4.92 3.33 13.17
C ILE A 143 -4.43 2.68 11.88
N PRO A 144 -4.45 1.33 11.75
CA PRO A 144 -3.91 0.63 10.58
C PRO A 144 -4.52 1.07 9.24
N ALA A 145 -5.82 1.39 9.22
CA ALA A 145 -6.50 1.88 8.02
C ALA A 145 -5.92 3.20 7.52
N ILE A 146 -5.60 4.14 8.43
CA ILE A 146 -4.99 5.42 8.08
C ILE A 146 -3.57 5.18 7.52
N SER A 147 -2.80 4.29 8.13
CA SER A 147 -1.47 3.92 7.62
C SER A 147 -1.53 3.36 6.20
N ALA A 148 -2.49 2.49 5.92
CA ALA A 148 -2.69 1.93 4.58
C ALA A 148 -2.95 3.03 3.54
N VAL A 149 -3.87 3.95 3.84
CA VAL A 149 -4.18 5.08 2.96
C VAL A 149 -2.95 5.97 2.74
N CYS A 150 -2.21 6.29 3.81
CA CYS A 150 -0.99 7.12 3.72
C CYS A 150 0.08 6.46 2.85
N VAL A 151 0.34 5.16 3.01
CA VAL A 151 1.31 4.42 2.18
C VAL A 151 0.92 4.45 0.71
N ILE A 152 -0.35 4.20 0.41
CA ILE A 152 -0.86 4.22 -0.97
C ILE A 152 -0.71 5.62 -1.58
N PHE A 153 -1.09 6.66 -0.82
CA PHE A 153 -0.99 8.05 -1.27
C PHE A 153 0.45 8.48 -1.54
N VAL A 154 1.37 8.17 -0.62
CA VAL A 154 2.81 8.42 -0.79
C VAL A 154 3.38 7.63 -1.96
N GLY A 155 2.97 6.38 -2.13
CA GLY A 155 3.38 5.53 -3.25
C GLY A 155 2.93 6.08 -4.61
N ILE A 156 1.71 6.61 -4.69
CA ILE A 156 1.19 7.24 -5.91
C ILE A 156 1.95 8.53 -6.23
N LEU A 157 2.11 9.42 -5.23
CA LEU A 157 2.84 10.69 -5.41
C LEU A 157 4.32 10.48 -5.72
N GLY A 158 4.93 9.44 -5.15
CA GLY A 158 6.32 9.10 -5.41
C GLY A 158 6.57 8.42 -6.76
N ALA A 159 5.52 7.95 -7.43
CA ALA A 159 5.59 7.33 -8.76
C ALA A 159 5.40 8.32 -9.91
N VAL A 160 5.09 9.58 -9.62
CA VAL A 160 4.96 10.70 -10.56
C VAL A 160 6.31 11.39 -10.74
#